data_9a47562f215685065f065bd141c7e0d9
#
_entry.id   9a47562f215685065f065bd141c7e0d9
#
_cell.length_a   1.000
_cell.length_b   1.000
_cell.length_c   1.000
_cell.angle_alpha   90.00
_cell.angle_beta   90.00
_cell.angle_gamma   90.00
#
_symmetry.space_group_name_H-M   'P 1'
#
loop_
_entity.id
_entity.type
_entity.pdbx_description
1 polymer ?
#
loop_
_entity_poly.entity_id
_entity_poly.type
_entity_poly.pdbx_seq_one_letter_code
_entity_poly.pdbx_strand_id
1 'polypeptide(L)'
;AAMSLRARWDRGLAGRLIARWRVSSWTNIPTMVIDLMGSPNFAQFDLSSLVYIGGGGAAMPQAVAQRLWEQFGLRYAEGYGLTETAAPSHSNPPDAPKQQCLGIPFMSCDARVVDPETLQEMPPGEQGEIIMHGPMIFQGYGKRPDATAAAFIEFEGKRFFRSGDLGRVDE
;
A
#
# COMPACT_ATOMS: atom_id res chain seq x y z
N ALA A 1 17.24 15.37 0.66
CA ALA A 1 15.89 15.37 0.05
C ALA A 1 15.02 16.39 0.79
N ALA A 2 14.17 17.12 0.07
CA ALA A 2 13.18 18.03 0.66
C ALA A 2 11.82 17.33 0.70
N MET A 3 11.06 17.54 1.77
CA MET A 3 9.73 16.97 1.95
C MET A 3 8.72 18.10 2.13
N SER A 4 7.58 18.02 1.44
CA SER A 4 6.44 18.92 1.64
C SER A 4 5.29 18.15 2.29
N LEU A 5 4.88 18.59 3.48
CA LEU A 5 3.77 18.01 4.24
C LEU A 5 2.61 18.99 4.35
N ARG A 6 1.38 18.46 4.39
CA ARG A 6 0.16 19.25 4.59
C ARG A 6 -0.73 18.62 5.64
N ALA A 7 -1.36 19.47 6.45
CA ALA A 7 -2.28 19.03 7.50
C ALA A 7 -3.64 18.55 6.94
N ARG A 8 -4.01 19.03 5.74
CA ARG A 8 -5.26 18.66 5.08
C ARG A 8 -5.02 18.49 3.58
N TRP A 9 -5.77 17.60 2.97
CA TRP A 9 -5.78 17.42 1.53
C TRP A 9 -6.49 18.60 0.85
N ASP A 10 -5.85 19.12 -0.19
CA ASP A 10 -6.39 20.10 -1.14
C ASP A 10 -5.76 19.82 -2.51
N ARG A 11 -6.57 19.36 -3.46
CA ARG A 11 -6.11 18.95 -4.80
C ARG A 11 -5.47 20.10 -5.59
N GLY A 12 -6.04 21.29 -5.50
CA GLY A 12 -5.50 22.45 -6.22
C GLY A 12 -4.15 22.89 -5.68
N LEU A 13 -4.00 22.84 -4.35
CA LEU A 13 -2.73 23.13 -3.71
C LEU A 13 -1.69 22.04 -4.01
N ALA A 14 -2.09 20.77 -3.99
CA ALA A 14 -1.20 19.65 -4.32
C ALA A 14 -0.62 19.79 -5.73
N GLY A 15 -1.46 20.01 -6.74
CA GLY A 15 -1.01 20.23 -8.13
C GLY A 15 -0.04 21.41 -8.26
N ARG A 16 -0.34 22.55 -7.62
CA ARG A 16 0.57 23.71 -7.62
C ARG A 16 1.89 23.44 -6.89
N LEU A 17 1.89 22.68 -5.80
CA LEU A 17 3.13 22.34 -5.09
C LEU A 17 4.02 21.40 -5.90
N ILE A 18 3.43 20.39 -6.55
CA ILE A 18 4.16 19.48 -7.42
C ILE A 18 4.86 20.28 -8.53
N ALA A 19 4.12 21.13 -9.21
CA ALA A 19 4.67 22.00 -10.27
C ALA A 19 5.76 22.94 -9.74
N ARG A 20 5.45 23.71 -8.68
CA ARG A 20 6.35 24.74 -8.13
C ARG A 20 7.68 24.17 -7.62
N TRP A 21 7.64 23.06 -6.92
CA TRP A 21 8.81 22.46 -6.29
C TRP A 21 9.43 21.33 -7.11
N ARG A 22 8.89 21.08 -8.29
CA ARG A 22 9.30 19.99 -9.18
C ARG A 22 9.45 18.68 -8.41
N VAL A 23 8.37 18.32 -7.71
CA VAL A 23 8.33 17.12 -6.87
C VAL A 23 8.55 15.89 -7.76
N SER A 24 9.51 15.06 -7.38
CA SER A 24 9.86 13.83 -8.13
C SER A 24 9.14 12.58 -7.63
N SER A 25 8.70 12.57 -6.37
CA SER A 25 8.04 11.42 -5.76
C SER A 25 6.81 11.87 -4.97
N TRP A 26 5.68 11.24 -5.20
CA TRP A 26 4.45 11.53 -4.48
C TRP A 26 3.85 10.26 -3.88
N THR A 27 4.01 10.12 -2.56
CA THR A 27 3.33 9.08 -1.76
C THR A 27 1.95 9.59 -1.36
N ASN A 28 0.92 8.81 -1.65
CA ASN A 28 -0.48 9.22 -1.50
C ASN A 28 -1.40 8.01 -1.29
N ILE A 29 -2.70 8.26 -1.23
CA ILE A 29 -3.73 7.23 -1.31
C ILE A 29 -4.50 7.38 -2.63
N PRO A 30 -5.08 6.31 -3.19
CA PRO A 30 -5.78 6.35 -4.49
C PRO A 30 -6.84 7.45 -4.60
N THR A 31 -7.58 7.72 -3.53
CA THR A 31 -8.60 8.77 -3.50
C THR A 31 -8.03 10.17 -3.76
N MET A 32 -6.79 10.46 -3.33
CA MET A 32 -6.12 11.74 -3.63
C MET A 32 -5.78 11.86 -5.11
N VAL A 33 -5.35 10.77 -5.73
CA VAL A 33 -5.06 10.74 -7.18
C VAL A 33 -6.35 10.94 -7.98
N ILE A 34 -7.40 10.23 -7.62
CA ILE A 34 -8.72 10.35 -8.26
C ILE A 34 -9.23 11.78 -8.16
N ASP A 35 -9.17 12.38 -6.97
CA ASP A 35 -9.64 13.74 -6.74
C ASP A 35 -8.81 14.77 -7.52
N LEU A 36 -7.48 14.63 -7.55
CA LEU A 36 -6.59 15.49 -8.33
C LEU A 36 -6.91 15.40 -9.82
N MET A 37 -7.01 14.19 -10.37
CA MET A 37 -7.33 13.96 -11.80
C MET A 37 -8.75 14.37 -12.16
N GLY A 38 -9.68 14.37 -11.20
CA GLY A 38 -11.04 14.89 -11.34
C GLY A 38 -11.16 16.42 -11.23
N SER A 39 -10.06 17.13 -10.98
CA SER A 39 -10.09 18.60 -10.87
C SER A 39 -10.44 19.23 -12.23
N PRO A 40 -11.35 20.23 -12.27
CA PRO A 40 -11.59 21.03 -13.48
C PRO A 40 -10.33 21.71 -14.02
N ASN A 41 -9.37 22.01 -13.16
CA ASN A 41 -8.12 22.66 -13.48
C ASN A 41 -6.95 21.66 -13.67
N PHE A 42 -7.24 20.37 -13.76
CA PHE A 42 -6.21 19.33 -13.81
C PHE A 42 -5.19 19.57 -14.94
N ALA A 43 -5.65 19.92 -16.13
CA ALA A 43 -4.80 20.22 -17.29
C ALA A 43 -3.83 21.41 -17.10
N GLN A 44 -4.03 22.22 -16.06
CA GLN A 44 -3.18 23.36 -15.73
C GLN A 44 -2.01 23.00 -14.82
N PHE A 45 -2.02 21.78 -14.22
CA PHE A 45 -0.96 21.34 -13.33
C PHE A 45 0.17 20.69 -14.13
N ASP A 46 1.37 21.19 -13.96
CA ASP A 46 2.58 20.54 -14.48
C ASP A 46 3.02 19.44 -13.52
N LEU A 47 2.75 18.19 -13.89
CA LEU A 47 3.15 16.99 -13.16
C LEU A 47 4.37 16.29 -13.78
N SER A 48 5.01 16.90 -14.79
CA SER A 48 6.10 16.31 -15.58
C SER A 48 7.35 15.98 -14.76
N SER A 49 7.47 16.54 -13.57
CA SER A 49 8.59 16.26 -12.67
C SER A 49 8.43 14.96 -11.87
N LEU A 50 7.21 14.40 -11.81
CA LEU A 50 6.99 13.14 -11.11
C LEU A 50 7.62 11.98 -11.85
N VAL A 51 8.45 11.22 -11.15
CA VAL A 51 9.05 9.96 -11.61
C VAL A 51 8.53 8.76 -10.83
N TYR A 52 7.92 9.01 -9.68
CA TYR A 52 7.31 7.99 -8.84
C TYR A 52 5.98 8.47 -8.28
N ILE A 53 5.00 7.62 -8.35
CA ILE A 53 3.70 7.78 -7.69
C ILE A 53 3.27 6.44 -7.10
N GLY A 54 2.89 6.43 -5.84
CA GLY A 54 2.47 5.18 -5.19
C GLY A 54 1.96 5.41 -3.78
N GLY A 55 1.48 4.35 -3.20
CA GLY A 55 0.95 4.36 -1.85
C GLY A 55 0.04 3.15 -1.59
N GLY A 56 -0.79 3.26 -0.59
CA GLY A 56 -1.64 2.15 -0.15
C GLY A 56 -2.92 2.64 0.52
N GLY A 57 -3.49 1.78 1.38
CA GLY A 57 -4.73 2.06 2.10
C GLY A 57 -6.01 1.71 1.32
N ALA A 58 -5.92 1.50 0.02
CA ALA A 58 -6.97 0.95 -0.85
C ALA A 58 -6.34 0.52 -2.19
N ALA A 59 -7.01 -0.35 -2.93
CA ALA A 59 -6.60 -0.70 -4.28
C ALA A 59 -6.79 0.51 -5.23
N MET A 60 -5.84 0.73 -6.13
CA MET A 60 -5.95 1.74 -7.18
C MET A 60 -6.91 1.24 -8.26
N PRO A 61 -8.01 1.97 -8.58
CA PRO A 61 -8.90 1.57 -9.65
C PRO A 61 -8.15 1.48 -10.99
N GLN A 62 -8.33 0.38 -11.72
CA GLN A 62 -7.62 0.10 -12.96
C GLN A 62 -7.75 1.24 -13.99
N ALA A 63 -8.95 1.80 -14.14
CA ALA A 63 -9.19 2.91 -15.07
C ALA A 63 -8.38 4.17 -14.70
N VAL A 64 -8.15 4.43 -13.41
CA VAL A 64 -7.33 5.57 -12.94
C VAL A 64 -5.85 5.29 -13.18
N ALA A 65 -5.39 4.08 -12.86
CA ALA A 65 -4.01 3.66 -13.13
C ALA A 65 -3.68 3.73 -14.63
N GLN A 66 -4.61 3.30 -15.48
CA GLN A 66 -4.47 3.38 -16.94
C GLN A 66 -4.35 4.83 -17.41
N ARG A 67 -5.21 5.74 -16.91
CA ARG A 67 -5.12 7.18 -17.26
C ARG A 67 -3.81 7.81 -16.80
N LEU A 68 -3.29 7.45 -15.63
CA LEU A 68 -1.97 7.92 -15.17
C LEU A 68 -0.87 7.50 -16.14
N TRP A 69 -0.92 6.25 -16.59
CA TRP A 69 0.04 5.75 -17.56
C TRP A 69 -0.07 6.46 -18.91
N GLU A 70 -1.27 6.58 -19.46
CA GLU A 70 -1.50 7.20 -20.77
C GLU A 70 -1.13 8.69 -20.82
N GLN A 71 -1.42 9.41 -19.73
CA GLN A 71 -1.23 10.87 -19.69
C GLN A 71 0.17 11.29 -19.23
N PHE A 72 0.80 10.51 -18.35
CA PHE A 72 2.05 10.91 -17.70
C PHE A 72 3.15 9.87 -17.77
N GLY A 73 2.90 8.68 -18.30
CA GLY A 73 3.86 7.58 -18.26
C GLY A 73 4.16 7.06 -16.85
N LEU A 74 3.29 7.39 -15.88
CA LEU A 74 3.47 7.00 -14.48
C LEU A 74 2.72 5.71 -14.17
N ARG A 75 3.43 4.73 -13.61
CA ARG A 75 2.84 3.52 -13.04
C ARG A 75 2.62 3.71 -11.56
N TYR A 76 1.40 3.46 -11.10
CA TYR A 76 1.09 3.53 -9.67
C TYR A 76 1.65 2.30 -8.95
N ALA A 77 2.56 2.52 -8.01
CA ALA A 77 3.12 1.46 -7.20
C ALA A 77 2.26 1.27 -5.93
N GLU A 78 1.45 0.22 -5.93
CA GLU A 78 0.64 -0.13 -4.77
C GLU A 78 1.51 -0.74 -3.68
N GLY A 79 1.17 -0.45 -2.42
CA GLY A 79 1.75 -1.07 -1.24
C GLY A 79 0.65 -1.43 -0.24
N TYR A 80 0.98 -2.35 0.65
CA TYR A 80 0.09 -2.81 1.69
C TYR A 80 0.74 -2.72 3.05
N GLY A 81 -0.04 -2.39 4.04
CA GLY A 81 0.36 -2.34 5.44
C GLY A 81 -0.76 -1.85 6.31
N LEU A 82 -0.62 -2.09 7.59
CA LEU A 82 -1.57 -1.78 8.64
C LEU A 82 -0.86 -0.95 9.73
N THR A 83 -1.63 -0.37 10.64
CA THR A 83 -1.07 0.26 11.86
C THR A 83 -0.27 -0.76 12.66
N GLU A 84 -0.73 -1.99 12.68
CA GLU A 84 -0.12 -3.14 13.35
C GLU A 84 1.21 -3.58 12.74
N THR A 85 1.49 -3.16 11.50
CA THR A 85 2.78 -3.41 10.84
C THR A 85 3.74 -2.21 10.92
N ALA A 86 3.35 -1.13 11.60
CA ALA A 86 4.11 0.12 11.81
C ALA A 86 4.59 0.82 10.52
N ALA A 87 4.43 0.20 9.38
CA ALA A 87 4.85 0.65 8.05
C ALA A 87 4.21 -0.24 6.99
N PRO A 88 4.41 0.06 5.69
CA PRO A 88 4.06 -0.91 4.65
C PRO A 88 4.80 -2.22 4.89
N SER A 89 4.07 -3.33 4.85
CA SER A 89 4.63 -4.68 4.91
C SER A 89 4.97 -5.23 3.52
N HIS A 90 4.28 -4.73 2.49
CA HIS A 90 4.51 -5.08 1.08
C HIS A 90 4.57 -3.82 0.21
N SER A 91 5.33 -3.89 -0.85
CA SER A 91 5.38 -2.85 -1.87
C SER A 91 5.72 -3.43 -3.24
N ASN A 92 5.15 -2.83 -4.27
CA ASN A 92 5.59 -3.11 -5.62
C ASN A 92 7.00 -2.56 -5.88
N PRO A 93 7.83 -3.27 -6.65
CA PRO A 93 9.07 -2.73 -7.15
C PRO A 93 8.80 -1.45 -7.98
N PRO A 94 9.52 -0.33 -7.73
CA PRO A 94 9.25 0.94 -8.41
C PRO A 94 9.42 0.90 -9.93
N ASP A 95 10.32 0.04 -10.41
CA ASP A 95 10.67 -0.13 -11.82
C ASP A 95 9.73 -1.08 -12.58
N ALA A 96 9.03 -1.96 -11.85
CA ALA A 96 8.12 -2.96 -12.43
C ALA A 96 6.86 -3.17 -11.55
N PRO A 97 6.07 -2.13 -11.26
CA PRO A 97 4.88 -2.31 -10.43
C PRO A 97 3.80 -3.09 -11.18
N LYS A 98 3.26 -4.11 -10.52
CA LYS A 98 2.11 -4.88 -10.99
C LYS A 98 0.83 -4.22 -10.47
N GLN A 99 -0.10 -3.91 -11.36
CA GLN A 99 -1.37 -3.29 -10.98
C GLN A 99 -2.25 -4.27 -10.19
N GLN A 100 -3.02 -3.74 -9.23
CA GLN A 100 -3.90 -4.50 -8.35
C GLN A 100 -3.18 -5.64 -7.61
N CYS A 101 -1.93 -5.39 -7.28
CA CYS A 101 -1.08 -6.29 -6.53
C CYS A 101 -0.45 -5.52 -5.37
N LEU A 102 -0.42 -6.12 -4.20
CA LEU A 102 0.17 -5.51 -2.99
C LEU A 102 1.70 -5.43 -3.10
N GLY A 103 2.29 -6.13 -4.07
CA GLY A 103 3.73 -6.25 -4.26
C GLY A 103 4.33 -7.40 -3.47
N ILE A 104 5.63 -7.29 -3.22
CA ILE A 104 6.41 -8.29 -2.49
C ILE A 104 6.62 -7.86 -1.03
N PRO A 105 6.76 -8.80 -0.10
CA PRO A 105 7.08 -8.48 1.28
C PRO A 105 8.41 -7.73 1.40
N PHE A 106 8.48 -6.77 2.33
CA PHE A 106 9.76 -6.13 2.67
C PHE A 106 10.73 -7.13 3.30
N MET A 107 12.02 -6.80 3.28
CA MET A 107 13.04 -7.57 3.96
C MET A 107 12.65 -7.81 5.43
N SER A 108 12.83 -9.03 5.90
CA SER A 108 12.47 -9.48 7.25
C SER A 108 10.96 -9.58 7.54
N CYS A 109 10.09 -9.42 6.53
CA CYS A 109 8.68 -9.75 6.62
C CYS A 109 8.44 -11.16 6.06
N ASP A 110 8.15 -12.11 6.94
CA ASP A 110 7.64 -13.44 6.56
C ASP A 110 6.11 -13.33 6.43
N ALA A 111 5.61 -13.30 5.20
CA ALA A 111 4.19 -13.18 4.91
C ALA A 111 3.69 -14.48 4.28
N ARG A 112 2.54 -14.97 4.76
CA ARG A 112 1.90 -16.19 4.28
C ARG A 112 0.44 -15.94 4.00
N VAL A 113 -0.16 -16.75 3.15
CA VAL A 113 -1.59 -16.80 2.93
C VAL A 113 -2.08 -18.14 3.40
N VAL A 114 -2.98 -18.14 4.38
CA VAL A 114 -3.47 -19.36 5.03
C VAL A 114 -4.98 -19.43 5.02
N ASP A 115 -5.51 -20.63 5.07
CA ASP A 115 -6.93 -20.82 5.36
C ASP A 115 -7.23 -20.30 6.79
N PRO A 116 -8.21 -19.40 6.97
CA PRO A 116 -8.45 -18.74 8.26
C PRO A 116 -8.95 -19.67 9.37
N GLU A 117 -9.48 -20.86 9.01
CA GLU A 117 -10.02 -21.84 9.97
C GLU A 117 -9.00 -22.93 10.29
N THR A 118 -8.36 -23.48 9.25
CA THR A 118 -7.44 -24.63 9.41
C THR A 118 -5.99 -24.21 9.60
N LEU A 119 -5.66 -22.95 9.28
CA LEU A 119 -4.29 -22.39 9.25
C LEU A 119 -3.32 -23.13 8.31
N GLN A 120 -3.85 -23.88 7.35
CA GLN A 120 -3.02 -24.47 6.31
C GLN A 120 -2.63 -23.42 5.27
N GLU A 121 -1.39 -23.45 4.81
CA GLU A 121 -0.93 -22.54 3.76
C GLU A 121 -1.68 -22.80 2.45
N MET A 122 -2.15 -21.74 1.82
CA MET A 122 -2.92 -21.82 0.59
C MET A 122 -1.99 -22.01 -0.60
N PRO A 123 -2.37 -22.84 -1.56
CA PRO A 123 -1.65 -22.93 -2.84
C PRO A 123 -1.65 -21.58 -3.58
N PRO A 124 -0.64 -21.32 -4.43
CA PRO A 124 -0.65 -20.14 -5.29
C PRO A 124 -1.94 -20.02 -6.10
N GLY A 125 -2.48 -18.81 -6.19
CA GLY A 125 -3.74 -18.51 -6.86
C GLY A 125 -4.99 -18.64 -5.99
N GLU A 126 -4.94 -19.38 -4.89
CA GLU A 126 -6.07 -19.54 -3.97
C GLU A 126 -6.10 -18.44 -2.90
N GLN A 127 -7.30 -18.06 -2.49
CA GLN A 127 -7.52 -16.99 -1.52
C GLN A 127 -7.47 -17.52 -0.09
N GLY A 128 -6.79 -16.77 0.78
CA GLY A 128 -6.75 -17.03 2.22
C GLY A 128 -6.47 -15.75 3.00
N GLU A 129 -6.35 -15.85 4.31
CA GLU A 129 -5.97 -14.75 5.19
C GLU A 129 -4.46 -14.48 5.10
N ILE A 130 -4.09 -13.21 4.97
CA ILE A 130 -2.69 -12.79 5.02
C ILE A 130 -2.25 -12.77 6.49
N ILE A 131 -1.25 -13.57 6.81
CA ILE A 131 -0.58 -13.55 8.11
C ILE A 131 0.87 -13.08 7.96
N MET A 132 1.38 -12.39 8.97
CA MET A 132 2.70 -11.76 8.87
C MET A 132 3.51 -11.93 10.15
N HIS A 133 4.81 -12.17 9.98
CA HIS A 133 5.80 -12.20 11.06
C HIS A 133 6.99 -11.31 10.68
N GLY A 134 7.54 -10.60 11.65
CA GLY A 134 8.72 -9.78 11.45
C GLY A 134 8.88 -8.69 12.48
N PRO A 135 9.99 -7.96 12.47
CA PRO A 135 10.30 -6.92 13.46
C PRO A 135 9.37 -5.71 13.39
N MET A 136 8.66 -5.50 12.25
CA MET A 136 7.71 -4.42 12.08
C MET A 136 6.37 -4.70 12.76
N ILE A 137 6.10 -5.95 13.15
CA ILE A 137 4.81 -6.31 13.75
C ILE A 137 4.72 -5.75 15.17
N PHE A 138 3.61 -5.10 15.48
CA PHE A 138 3.35 -4.53 16.80
C PHE A 138 3.36 -5.59 17.90
N GLN A 139 3.55 -5.17 19.16
CA GLN A 139 3.59 -6.10 20.29
C GLN A 139 2.20 -6.48 20.78
N GLY A 140 1.19 -5.65 20.52
CA GLY A 140 -0.19 -5.86 20.93
C GLY A 140 -0.94 -4.56 21.15
N TYR A 141 -2.23 -4.69 21.42
CA TYR A 141 -3.12 -3.57 21.72
C TYR A 141 -2.99 -3.13 23.17
N GLY A 142 -2.73 -1.85 23.40
CA GLY A 142 -2.59 -1.28 24.73
C GLY A 142 -3.83 -1.51 25.60
N LYS A 143 -3.65 -2.10 26.78
CA LYS A 143 -4.72 -2.43 27.75
C LYS A 143 -5.83 -3.36 27.19
N ARG A 144 -5.53 -4.12 26.14
CA ARG A 144 -6.47 -5.05 25.49
C ARG A 144 -5.82 -6.43 25.30
N PRO A 145 -5.57 -7.18 26.39
CA PRO A 145 -4.90 -8.48 26.31
C PRO A 145 -5.69 -9.49 25.48
N ASP A 146 -7.03 -9.52 25.60
CA ASP A 146 -7.86 -10.45 24.84
C ASP A 146 -7.78 -10.17 23.32
N ALA A 147 -7.88 -8.89 22.92
CA ALA A 147 -7.74 -8.50 21.52
C ALA A 147 -6.32 -8.80 21.01
N THR A 148 -5.30 -8.61 21.86
CA THR A 148 -3.93 -8.96 21.50
C THR A 148 -3.79 -10.47 21.30
N ALA A 149 -4.34 -11.30 22.19
CA ALA A 149 -4.28 -12.74 22.03
C ALA A 149 -4.99 -13.22 20.75
N ALA A 150 -6.15 -12.64 20.43
CA ALA A 150 -6.89 -12.97 19.22
C ALA A 150 -6.20 -12.55 17.92
N ALA A 151 -5.34 -11.51 17.95
CA ALA A 151 -4.65 -10.98 16.79
C ALA A 151 -3.41 -11.80 16.37
N PHE A 152 -3.02 -12.80 17.15
CA PHE A 152 -1.83 -13.59 16.87
C PHE A 152 -2.11 -15.08 16.89
N ILE A 153 -1.35 -15.78 16.07
CA ILE A 153 -1.31 -17.25 16.05
C ILE A 153 0.15 -17.72 16.12
N GLU A 154 0.32 -18.95 16.54
CA GLU A 154 1.58 -19.67 16.36
C GLU A 154 1.50 -20.48 15.07
N PHE A 155 2.44 -20.22 14.16
CA PHE A 155 2.55 -20.88 12.87
C PHE A 155 4.02 -21.20 12.61
N GLU A 156 4.34 -22.46 12.31
CA GLU A 156 5.72 -22.94 12.12
C GLU A 156 6.70 -22.54 13.23
N GLY A 157 6.25 -22.56 14.50
CA GLY A 157 7.07 -22.19 15.66
C GLY A 157 7.39 -20.69 15.80
N LYS A 158 6.69 -19.83 15.05
CA LYS A 158 6.79 -18.38 15.10
C LYS A 158 5.44 -17.75 15.41
N ARG A 159 5.49 -16.56 16.03
CA ARG A 159 4.29 -15.77 16.30
C ARG A 159 3.94 -14.91 15.08
N PHE A 160 2.85 -15.23 14.39
CA PHE A 160 2.32 -14.46 13.25
C PHE A 160 1.15 -13.59 13.68
N PHE A 161 1.12 -12.38 13.13
CA PHE A 161 -0.02 -11.48 13.23
C PHE A 161 -1.06 -11.84 12.14
N ARG A 162 -2.31 -11.92 12.54
CA ARG A 162 -3.47 -12.11 11.66
C ARG A 162 -3.95 -10.75 11.19
N SER A 163 -3.88 -10.50 9.90
CA SER A 163 -4.29 -9.20 9.34
C SER A 163 -5.82 -9.02 9.29
N GLY A 164 -6.57 -10.11 9.18
CA GLY A 164 -7.99 -10.09 8.87
C GLY A 164 -8.29 -9.78 7.40
N ASP A 165 -7.28 -9.54 6.60
CA ASP A 165 -7.42 -9.25 5.17
C ASP A 165 -7.22 -10.52 4.33
N LEU A 166 -8.04 -10.67 3.29
CA LEU A 166 -7.93 -11.78 2.36
C LEU A 166 -7.05 -11.40 1.16
N GLY A 167 -6.16 -12.31 0.80
CA GLY A 167 -5.27 -12.16 -0.34
C GLY A 167 -4.97 -13.50 -0.99
N ARG A 168 -4.13 -13.46 -2.00
CA ARG A 168 -3.56 -14.65 -2.66
C ARG A 168 -2.16 -14.38 -3.12
N VAL A 169 -1.36 -15.42 -3.23
CA VAL A 169 -0.04 -15.36 -3.84
C VAL A 169 -0.18 -15.64 -5.33
N ASP A 170 0.48 -14.85 -6.16
CA ASP A 170 0.58 -15.11 -7.60
C ASP A 170 1.59 -16.23 -7.89
N GLU A 171 1.48 -16.83 -9.07
CA GLU A 171 2.50 -17.74 -9.62
C GLU A 171 3.77 -16.98 -10.01
#